data_34df1885a72ae17446ed279e04c32a21
#
_entry.id   34df1885a72ae17446ed279e04c32a21
#
_cell.length_a   1.000
_cell.length_b   1.000
_cell.length_c   1.000
_cell.angle_alpha   90.00
_cell.angle_beta   90.00
_cell.angle_gamma   90.00
#
_symmetry.space_group_name_H-M   'P 1'
#
loop_
_entity.id
_entity.type
_entity.pdbx_description
1 polymer ?
#
loop_
_entity_poly.entity_id
_entity_poly.type
_entity_poly.pdbx_seq_one_letter_code
_entity_poly.pdbx_strand_id
1 'polypeptide(L)'
;MESPKNLTRNILLGMFLGALVGAFFFYAPFTFVTTSKVFLEEMVFNLGSEIFMNLLKMLVVPLVFFSLVSGIASLTSLKSFGSIAGKTVGLYLFTTAIAVSLSLFVGSIFKPGSNYLNSMPQNVDQLPQGQSLYETIAGIFPANILEAMASNDMLAIVFFSILFGLSLIHI
;
A
#
# COMPACT_ATOMS: atom_id res chain seq x y z
N MET A 1 12.07 25.95 9.04
CA MET A 1 10.91 25.05 8.75
C MET A 1 10.19 25.65 7.55
N GLU A 2 10.21 24.94 6.40
CA GLU A 2 9.45 25.36 5.23
C GLU A 2 7.94 25.25 5.51
N SER A 3 7.18 26.24 5.03
CA SER A 3 5.73 26.22 5.23
C SER A 3 5.11 25.00 4.51
N PRO A 4 4.09 24.34 5.07
CA PRO A 4 3.47 23.14 4.48
C PRO A 4 2.96 23.36 3.05
N LYS A 5 2.65 24.62 2.68
CA LYS A 5 2.25 25.00 1.31
C LYS A 5 3.37 24.84 0.27
N ASN A 6 4.64 25.05 0.68
CA ASN A 6 5.78 24.89 -0.24
C ASN A 6 6.09 23.42 -0.48
N LEU A 7 5.92 22.56 0.53
CA LEU A 7 6.14 21.12 0.41
C LEU A 7 5.18 20.48 -0.62
N THR A 8 3.87 20.75 -0.48
CA THR A 8 2.85 20.23 -1.41
C THR A 8 3.09 20.71 -2.85
N ARG A 9 3.41 22.00 -3.01
CA ARG A 9 3.75 22.55 -4.33
C ARG A 9 4.96 21.87 -4.94
N ASN A 10 6.03 21.65 -4.17
CA ASN A 10 7.25 21.02 -4.67
C ASN A 10 7.01 19.54 -5.05
N ILE A 11 6.18 18.82 -4.30
CA ILE A 11 5.78 17.45 -4.64
C ILE A 11 4.98 17.43 -5.96
N LEU A 12 3.98 18.30 -6.11
CA LEU A 12 3.18 18.38 -7.33
C LEU A 12 4.02 18.78 -8.55
N LEU A 13 4.95 19.72 -8.38
CA LEU A 13 5.89 20.09 -9.44
C LEU A 13 6.81 18.91 -9.81
N GLY A 14 7.32 18.16 -8.83
CA GLY A 14 8.11 16.95 -9.06
C GLY A 14 7.35 15.88 -9.83
N MET A 15 6.09 15.63 -9.46
CA MET A 15 5.22 14.70 -10.19
C MET A 15 4.98 15.16 -11.63
N PHE A 16 4.68 16.43 -11.83
CA PHE A 16 4.42 16.98 -13.18
C PHE A 16 5.68 16.93 -14.06
N LEU A 17 6.83 17.31 -13.51
CA LEU A 17 8.11 17.21 -14.23
C LEU A 17 8.47 15.75 -14.54
N GLY A 18 8.27 14.82 -13.61
CA GLY A 18 8.47 13.40 -13.84
C GLY A 18 7.59 12.85 -14.96
N ALA A 19 6.31 13.25 -14.99
CA ALA A 19 5.38 12.86 -16.04
C ALA A 19 5.79 13.44 -17.42
N LEU A 20 6.23 14.70 -17.47
CA LEU A 20 6.73 15.33 -18.70
C LEU A 20 7.99 14.64 -19.22
N VAL A 21 8.96 14.35 -18.34
CA VAL A 21 10.19 13.63 -18.72
C VAL A 21 9.86 12.22 -19.22
N GLY A 22 8.99 11.49 -18.51
CA GLY A 22 8.53 10.16 -18.94
C GLY A 22 7.84 10.18 -20.30
N ALA A 23 6.93 11.14 -20.54
CA ALA A 23 6.26 11.31 -21.82
C ALA A 23 7.25 11.67 -22.93
N PHE A 24 8.22 12.54 -22.66
CA PHE A 24 9.27 12.89 -23.61
C PHE A 24 10.07 11.65 -24.02
N PHE A 25 10.50 10.82 -23.08
CA PHE A 25 11.21 9.58 -23.40
C PHE A 25 10.36 8.55 -24.12
N PHE A 26 9.07 8.54 -23.88
CA PHE A 26 8.12 7.63 -24.53
C PHE A 26 7.88 8.02 -26.01
N TYR A 27 7.69 9.32 -26.29
CA TYR A 27 7.33 9.80 -27.62
C TYR A 27 8.53 10.19 -28.50
N ALA A 28 9.71 10.43 -27.93
CA ALA A 28 10.89 10.82 -28.72
C ALA A 28 11.33 9.67 -29.65
N PRO A 29 11.40 9.88 -30.98
CA PRO A 29 11.92 8.88 -31.93
C PRO A 29 13.45 8.83 -31.84
N PHE A 30 13.94 8.11 -30.87
CA PHE A 30 15.34 8.08 -30.52
C PHE A 30 16.06 6.93 -31.24
N THR A 31 16.41 7.14 -32.49
CA THR A 31 17.30 6.24 -33.26
C THR A 31 18.75 6.21 -32.73
N PHE A 32 19.14 7.15 -31.89
CA PHE A 32 20.52 7.27 -31.35
C PHE A 32 20.75 6.57 -29.99
N VAL A 33 19.76 5.93 -29.39
CA VAL A 33 19.77 5.62 -27.95
C VAL A 33 19.41 4.17 -27.63
N THR A 34 19.74 3.17 -28.42
CA THR A 34 19.51 1.79 -27.95
C THR A 34 20.31 1.47 -26.68
N THR A 35 21.58 1.82 -26.63
CA THR A 35 22.45 1.56 -25.44
C THR A 35 22.11 2.48 -24.27
N SER A 36 21.81 3.77 -24.54
CA SER A 36 21.46 4.73 -23.48
C SER A 36 20.03 4.52 -22.93
N LYS A 37 19.10 3.99 -23.73
CA LYS A 37 17.76 3.62 -23.24
C LYS A 37 17.84 2.49 -22.22
N VAL A 38 18.58 1.43 -22.52
CA VAL A 38 18.79 0.31 -21.59
C VAL A 38 19.43 0.80 -20.30
N PHE A 39 20.45 1.64 -20.39
CA PHE A 39 21.13 2.20 -19.21
C PHE A 39 20.18 3.09 -18.37
N LEU A 40 19.41 3.98 -18.99
CA LEU A 40 18.46 4.85 -18.30
C LEU A 40 17.29 4.06 -17.72
N GLU A 41 16.78 3.07 -18.46
CA GLU A 41 15.64 2.25 -18.03
C GLU A 41 16.04 1.33 -16.87
N GLU A 42 17.17 0.64 -16.96
CA GLU A 42 17.64 -0.27 -15.92
C GLU A 42 18.29 0.46 -14.73
N MET A 43 19.21 1.39 -14.98
CA MET A 43 19.97 2.03 -13.90
C MET A 43 19.21 3.18 -13.23
N VAL A 44 18.50 4.01 -13.98
CA VAL A 44 17.87 5.20 -13.39
C VAL A 44 16.43 4.90 -12.95
N PHE A 45 15.62 4.32 -13.83
CA PHE A 45 14.21 4.12 -13.50
C PHE A 45 13.98 2.87 -12.64
N ASN A 46 14.53 1.71 -13.01
CA ASN A 46 14.31 0.47 -12.24
C ASN A 46 15.03 0.52 -10.90
N LEU A 47 16.31 0.84 -10.88
CA LEU A 47 17.08 0.94 -9.64
C LEU A 47 16.56 2.04 -8.73
N GLY A 48 16.22 3.22 -9.28
CA GLY A 48 15.65 4.33 -8.52
C GLY A 48 14.30 3.98 -7.91
N SER A 49 13.40 3.35 -8.67
CA SER A 49 12.10 2.90 -8.18
C SER A 49 12.23 1.79 -7.14
N GLU A 50 13.15 0.83 -7.35
CA GLU A 50 13.39 -0.25 -6.40
C GLU A 50 13.96 0.25 -5.08
N ILE A 51 14.97 1.13 -5.12
CA ILE A 51 15.51 1.77 -3.91
C ILE A 51 14.43 2.54 -3.18
N PHE A 52 13.64 3.35 -3.90
CA PHE A 52 12.56 4.12 -3.31
C PHE A 52 11.51 3.23 -2.63
N MET A 53 11.08 2.17 -3.30
CA MET A 53 10.10 1.22 -2.75
C MET A 53 10.67 0.47 -1.53
N ASN A 54 11.95 0.08 -1.57
CA ASN A 54 12.58 -0.61 -0.45
C ASN A 54 12.75 0.32 0.75
N LEU A 55 13.11 1.59 0.54
CA LEU A 55 13.16 2.59 1.61
C LEU A 55 11.79 2.83 2.24
N LEU A 56 10.73 2.93 1.42
CA LEU A 56 9.36 3.05 1.94
C LEU A 56 8.99 1.83 2.79
N LYS A 57 9.19 0.62 2.29
CA LYS A 57 8.89 -0.62 3.02
C LYS A 57 9.67 -0.69 4.33
N MET A 58 10.95 -0.31 4.32
CA MET A 58 11.81 -0.30 5.51
C MET A 58 11.29 0.66 6.60
N LEU A 59 10.71 1.80 6.22
CA LEU A 59 10.21 2.81 7.17
C LEU A 59 8.79 2.51 7.65
N VAL A 60 7.95 1.89 6.81
CA VAL A 60 6.53 1.67 7.12
C VAL A 60 6.36 0.75 8.31
N VAL A 61 7.09 -0.35 8.39
CA VAL A 61 6.96 -1.35 9.46
C VAL A 61 7.22 -0.75 10.85
N PRO A 62 8.38 -0.13 11.12
CA PRO A 62 8.62 0.46 12.44
C PRO A 62 7.66 1.63 12.73
N LEU A 63 7.34 2.45 11.74
CA LEU A 63 6.44 3.58 11.92
C LEU A 63 5.03 3.11 12.31
N VAL A 64 4.48 2.11 11.62
CA VAL A 64 3.17 1.55 11.95
C VAL A 64 3.19 0.91 13.33
N PHE A 65 4.20 0.09 13.63
CA PHE A 65 4.32 -0.57 14.93
C PHE A 65 4.35 0.44 16.08
N PHE A 66 5.30 1.36 16.07
CA PHE A 66 5.45 2.32 17.16
C PHE A 66 4.30 3.31 17.28
N SER A 67 3.70 3.74 16.16
CA SER A 67 2.55 4.64 16.19
C SER A 67 1.32 3.98 16.80
N LEU A 68 1.04 2.71 16.42
CA LEU A 68 -0.08 1.97 17.00
C LEU A 68 0.13 1.66 18.46
N VAL A 69 1.30 1.18 18.84
CA VAL A 69 1.64 0.90 20.26
C VAL A 69 1.51 2.17 21.09
N SER A 70 2.09 3.28 20.65
CA SER A 70 1.99 4.57 21.35
C SER A 70 0.55 5.08 21.43
N GLY A 71 -0.21 4.96 20.34
CA GLY A 71 -1.62 5.36 20.32
C GLY A 71 -2.48 4.55 21.29
N ILE A 72 -2.29 3.25 21.34
CA ILE A 72 -3.05 2.36 22.24
C ILE A 72 -2.61 2.56 23.68
N ALA A 73 -1.31 2.62 23.96
CA ALA A 73 -0.78 2.84 25.30
C ALA A 73 -1.20 4.19 25.91
N SER A 74 -1.55 5.17 25.09
CA SER A 74 -2.07 6.47 25.56
C SER A 74 -3.52 6.42 26.05
N LEU A 75 -4.24 5.30 25.84
CA LEU A 75 -5.63 5.15 26.29
C LEU A 75 -5.68 4.85 27.79
N THR A 76 -6.65 5.46 28.46
CA THR A 76 -6.79 5.37 29.92
C THR A 76 -7.42 4.07 30.41
N SER A 77 -8.04 3.29 29.54
CA SER A 77 -8.70 2.03 29.92
C SER A 77 -9.01 1.13 28.70
N LEU A 78 -9.05 -0.17 28.95
CA LEU A 78 -9.47 -1.19 27.97
C LEU A 78 -10.91 -0.96 27.47
N LYS A 79 -11.79 -0.43 28.33
CA LYS A 79 -13.17 -0.10 27.93
C LYS A 79 -13.21 1.02 26.90
N SER A 80 -12.36 2.03 27.05
CA SER A 80 -12.22 3.10 26.06
C SER A 80 -11.70 2.57 24.74
N PHE A 81 -10.69 1.69 24.77
CA PHE A 81 -10.20 1.00 23.56
C PHE A 81 -11.32 0.24 22.84
N GLY A 82 -12.07 -0.62 23.54
CA GLY A 82 -13.16 -1.42 22.94
C GLY A 82 -14.23 -0.54 22.27
N SER A 83 -14.61 0.57 22.91
CA SER A 83 -15.58 1.51 22.35
C SER A 83 -15.07 2.20 21.08
N ILE A 84 -13.82 2.66 21.07
CA ILE A 84 -13.20 3.30 19.91
C ILE A 84 -13.04 2.29 18.79
N ALA A 85 -12.45 1.11 19.08
CA ALA A 85 -12.22 0.05 18.11
C ALA A 85 -13.52 -0.40 17.43
N GLY A 86 -14.58 -0.65 18.21
CA GLY A 86 -15.87 -1.06 17.66
C GLY A 86 -16.48 -0.02 16.72
N LYS A 87 -16.44 1.26 17.09
CA LYS A 87 -16.93 2.35 16.23
C LYS A 87 -16.08 2.48 14.95
N THR A 88 -14.77 2.38 15.07
CA THR A 88 -13.85 2.48 13.95
C THR A 88 -14.05 1.33 12.97
N VAL A 89 -14.14 0.10 13.45
CA VAL A 89 -14.39 -1.08 12.59
C VAL A 89 -15.75 -0.97 11.91
N GLY A 90 -16.80 -0.59 12.63
CA GLY A 90 -18.12 -0.38 12.06
C GLY A 90 -18.13 0.67 10.95
N LEU A 91 -17.49 1.82 11.20
CA LEU A 91 -17.36 2.89 10.19
C LEU A 91 -16.55 2.42 8.99
N TYR A 92 -15.45 1.70 9.22
CA TYR A 92 -14.59 1.16 8.17
C TYR A 92 -15.34 0.18 7.27
N LEU A 93 -16.07 -0.78 7.84
CA LEU A 93 -16.87 -1.73 7.07
C LEU A 93 -17.94 -1.02 6.24
N PHE A 94 -18.61 -0.03 6.82
CA PHE A 94 -19.63 0.74 6.13
C PHE A 94 -19.06 1.54 4.95
N THR A 95 -17.96 2.27 5.15
CA THR A 95 -17.32 3.04 4.08
C THR A 95 -16.72 2.15 3.01
N THR A 96 -16.15 1.00 3.38
CA THR A 96 -15.63 0.01 2.43
C THR A 96 -16.74 -0.59 1.58
N ALA A 97 -17.88 -0.95 2.17
CA ALA A 97 -19.02 -1.45 1.42
C ALA A 97 -19.53 -0.44 0.38
N ILE A 98 -19.60 0.84 0.74
CA ILE A 98 -19.97 1.91 -0.20
C ILE A 98 -18.92 2.05 -1.30
N ALA A 99 -17.64 2.09 -0.93
CA ALA A 99 -16.55 2.26 -1.91
C ALA A 99 -16.49 1.11 -2.92
N VAL A 100 -16.62 -0.13 -2.46
CA VAL A 100 -16.65 -1.33 -3.32
C VAL A 100 -17.88 -1.31 -4.23
N SER A 101 -19.06 -1.01 -3.70
CA SER A 101 -20.30 -0.91 -4.48
C SER A 101 -20.20 0.16 -5.57
N LEU A 102 -19.66 1.33 -5.22
CA LEU A 102 -19.45 2.43 -6.18
C LEU A 102 -18.43 2.05 -7.25
N SER A 103 -17.32 1.42 -6.87
CA SER A 103 -16.27 0.98 -7.79
C SER A 103 -16.82 -0.05 -8.80
N LEU A 104 -17.58 -1.05 -8.32
CA LEU A 104 -18.22 -2.04 -9.19
C LEU A 104 -19.25 -1.40 -10.13
N PHE A 105 -20.03 -0.45 -9.62
CA PHE A 105 -20.99 0.27 -10.43
C PHE A 105 -20.31 1.06 -11.55
N VAL A 106 -19.29 1.83 -11.22
CA VAL A 106 -18.50 2.60 -12.21
C VAL A 106 -17.81 1.64 -13.21
N GLY A 107 -17.17 0.57 -12.72
CA GLY A 107 -16.53 -0.44 -13.56
C GLY A 107 -17.48 -1.13 -14.52
N SER A 108 -18.74 -1.38 -14.10
CA SER A 108 -19.76 -2.00 -14.94
C SER A 108 -20.26 -1.08 -16.07
N ILE A 109 -20.27 0.24 -15.82
CA ILE A 109 -20.66 1.24 -16.82
C ILE A 109 -19.55 1.46 -17.84
N PHE A 110 -18.34 1.76 -17.35
CA PHE A 110 -17.22 2.14 -18.22
C PHE A 110 -16.52 0.93 -18.87
N LYS A 111 -16.68 -0.27 -18.33
CA LYS A 111 -16.08 -1.53 -18.81
C LYS A 111 -14.62 -1.35 -19.25
N PRO A 112 -13.73 -0.82 -18.38
CA PRO A 112 -12.33 -0.62 -18.72
C PRO A 112 -11.73 -1.99 -19.06
N GLY A 113 -11.06 -2.09 -20.21
CA GLY A 113 -10.43 -3.34 -20.66
C GLY A 113 -11.28 -4.23 -21.56
N SER A 114 -12.50 -3.84 -21.95
CA SER A 114 -13.33 -4.63 -22.88
C SER A 114 -12.63 -4.94 -24.22
N ASN A 115 -11.74 -4.06 -24.68
CA ASN A 115 -10.96 -4.25 -25.90
C ASN A 115 -9.78 -5.23 -25.73
N TYR A 116 -9.38 -5.56 -24.50
CA TYR A 116 -8.28 -6.49 -24.23
C TYR A 116 -8.73 -7.93 -24.08
N LEU A 117 -10.03 -8.20 -23.96
CA LEU A 117 -10.58 -9.55 -23.80
C LEU A 117 -10.25 -10.47 -24.99
N ASN A 118 -10.11 -9.92 -26.19
CA ASN A 118 -9.73 -10.66 -27.39
C ASN A 118 -8.23 -10.95 -27.50
N SER A 119 -7.41 -10.35 -26.65
CA SER A 119 -5.94 -10.46 -26.65
C SER A 119 -5.41 -11.27 -25.48
N MET A 120 -6.27 -11.71 -24.57
CA MET A 120 -5.84 -12.53 -23.43
C MET A 120 -5.48 -13.94 -23.91
N PRO A 121 -4.32 -14.49 -23.53
CA PRO A 121 -4.05 -15.90 -23.71
C PRO A 121 -5.14 -16.71 -22.99
N GLN A 122 -5.69 -17.73 -23.64
CA GLN A 122 -6.78 -18.56 -23.12
C GLN A 122 -6.44 -19.39 -21.87
N ASN A 123 -5.23 -19.26 -21.33
CA ASN A 123 -4.81 -19.92 -20.09
C ASN A 123 -5.20 -19.06 -18.87
N VAL A 124 -6.50 -18.94 -18.64
CA VAL A 124 -7.06 -18.29 -17.43
C VAL A 124 -6.87 -19.15 -16.17
N ASP A 125 -6.34 -20.36 -16.31
CA ASP A 125 -6.12 -21.32 -15.21
C ASP A 125 -5.02 -20.88 -14.20
N GLN A 126 -4.37 -19.75 -14.44
CA GLN A 126 -3.30 -19.22 -13.57
C GLN A 126 -3.66 -17.88 -12.90
N LEU A 127 -4.92 -17.52 -12.78
CA LEU A 127 -5.27 -16.42 -11.89
C LEU A 127 -4.90 -16.85 -10.45
N PRO A 128 -4.13 -16.02 -9.72
CA PRO A 128 -3.88 -16.30 -8.32
C PRO A 128 -5.22 -16.50 -7.64
N GLN A 129 -5.48 -17.71 -7.16
CA GLN A 129 -6.66 -17.94 -6.35
C GLN A 129 -6.56 -17.03 -5.14
N GLY A 130 -7.55 -16.16 -4.96
CA GLY A 130 -7.58 -15.27 -3.81
C GLY A 130 -7.45 -16.12 -2.53
N GLN A 131 -6.68 -15.61 -1.57
CA GLN A 131 -6.52 -16.28 -0.28
C GLN A 131 -7.90 -16.62 0.30
N SER A 132 -8.08 -17.84 0.77
CA SER A 132 -9.31 -18.22 1.42
C SER A 132 -9.52 -17.38 2.70
N LEU A 133 -10.78 -17.20 3.13
CA LEU A 133 -11.07 -16.53 4.40
C LEU A 133 -10.33 -17.20 5.57
N TYR A 134 -10.16 -18.52 5.52
CA TYR A 134 -9.41 -19.28 6.52
C TYR A 134 -7.93 -18.86 6.55
N GLU A 135 -7.27 -18.80 5.39
CA GLU A 135 -5.86 -18.39 5.28
C GLU A 135 -5.65 -16.94 5.72
N THR A 136 -6.60 -16.06 5.36
CA THR A 136 -6.57 -14.65 5.79
C THR A 136 -6.69 -14.53 7.30
N ILE A 137 -7.63 -15.25 7.93
CA ILE A 137 -7.81 -15.22 9.39
C ILE A 137 -6.63 -15.90 10.09
N ALA A 138 -6.12 -17.01 9.57
CA ALA A 138 -4.94 -17.69 10.13
C ALA A 138 -3.69 -16.80 10.06
N GLY A 139 -3.52 -16.03 8.97
CA GLY A 139 -2.42 -15.09 8.79
C GLY A 139 -2.41 -13.93 9.77
N ILE A 140 -3.55 -13.61 10.44
CA ILE A 140 -3.57 -12.60 11.50
C ILE A 140 -2.66 -12.98 12.68
N PHE A 141 -2.49 -14.32 12.92
CA PHE A 141 -1.75 -14.88 14.05
C PHE A 141 -0.41 -15.44 13.59
N PRO A 142 0.63 -14.62 13.43
CA PRO A 142 1.92 -15.09 12.95
C PRO A 142 2.60 -15.96 14.00
N ALA A 143 3.25 -17.03 13.54
CA ALA A 143 4.08 -17.87 14.42
C ALA A 143 5.33 -17.10 14.90
N ASN A 144 5.82 -16.14 14.10
CA ASN A 144 6.98 -15.33 14.40
C ASN A 144 6.74 -13.89 13.95
N ILE A 145 6.71 -12.97 14.90
CA ILE A 145 6.47 -11.55 14.61
C ILE A 145 7.64 -10.89 13.86
N LEU A 146 8.87 -11.30 14.11
CA LEU A 146 10.03 -10.74 13.43
C LEU A 146 10.03 -11.14 11.94
N GLU A 147 9.58 -12.33 11.62
CA GLU A 147 9.38 -12.78 10.26
C GLU A 147 8.28 -12.00 9.56
N ALA A 148 7.15 -11.77 10.24
CA ALA A 148 6.06 -10.93 9.74
C ALA A 148 6.53 -9.49 9.48
N MET A 149 7.37 -8.92 10.34
CA MET A 149 7.97 -7.60 10.14
C MET A 149 8.94 -7.59 8.95
N ALA A 150 9.75 -8.63 8.78
CA ALA A 150 10.70 -8.75 7.68
C ALA A 150 10.00 -8.94 6.31
N SER A 151 8.90 -9.69 6.29
CA SER A 151 8.08 -9.91 5.08
C SER A 151 7.09 -8.77 4.79
N ASN A 152 7.01 -7.76 5.64
CA ASN A 152 6.03 -6.66 5.57
C ASN A 152 4.57 -7.16 5.64
N ASP A 153 4.28 -8.20 6.41
CA ASP A 153 2.91 -8.65 6.68
C ASP A 153 2.21 -7.66 7.62
N MET A 154 1.57 -6.67 7.01
CA MET A 154 0.93 -5.58 7.75
C MET A 154 -0.20 -6.05 8.67
N LEU A 155 -0.94 -7.10 8.28
CA LEU A 155 -2.05 -7.60 9.07
C LEU A 155 -1.56 -8.18 10.40
N ALA A 156 -0.53 -9.02 10.34
CA ALA A 156 0.13 -9.58 11.52
C ALA A 156 0.80 -8.52 12.40
N ILE A 157 1.46 -7.52 11.78
CA ILE A 157 2.12 -6.41 12.49
C ILE A 157 1.09 -5.58 13.26
N VAL A 158 -0.02 -5.21 12.63
CA VAL A 158 -1.11 -4.43 13.26
C VAL A 158 -1.69 -5.22 14.43
N PHE A 159 -1.99 -6.50 14.24
CA PHE A 159 -2.53 -7.35 15.30
C PHE A 159 -1.57 -7.43 16.51
N PHE A 160 -0.29 -7.70 16.25
CA PHE A 160 0.71 -7.74 17.31
C PHE A 160 0.87 -6.38 18.01
N SER A 161 0.87 -5.28 17.26
CA SER A 161 0.96 -3.93 17.82
C SER A 161 -0.19 -3.61 18.77
N ILE A 162 -1.41 -4.09 18.44
CA ILE A 162 -2.58 -3.95 19.28
C ILE A 162 -2.39 -4.74 20.59
N LEU A 163 -2.00 -6.01 20.49
CA LEU A 163 -1.77 -6.84 21.69
C LEU A 163 -0.67 -6.26 22.59
N PHE A 164 0.43 -5.83 21.99
CA PHE A 164 1.53 -5.22 22.70
C PHE A 164 1.13 -3.91 23.38
N GLY A 165 0.43 -3.02 22.66
CA GLY A 165 -0.09 -1.77 23.20
C GLY A 165 -1.10 -1.97 24.34
N LEU A 166 -1.99 -2.97 24.22
CA LEU A 166 -2.94 -3.33 25.28
C LEU A 166 -2.22 -3.87 26.52
N SER A 167 -1.16 -4.65 26.33
CA SER A 167 -0.32 -5.13 27.44
C SER A 167 0.30 -3.99 28.23
N LEU A 168 0.71 -2.90 27.55
CA LEU A 168 1.28 -1.71 28.21
C LEU A 168 0.26 -0.91 29.04
N ILE A 169 -1.03 -0.98 28.70
CA ILE A 169 -2.08 -0.34 29.52
C ILE A 169 -2.25 -1.06 30.86
N HIS A 170 -1.90 -2.34 30.91
CA HIS A 170 -2.13 -3.17 32.11
C HIS A 170 -0.96 -3.11 33.11
N ILE A 171 0.20 -2.58 32.69
CA ILE A 171 1.37 -2.35 33.55
C ILE A 171 1.26 -0.99 34.24
#